data_09102d91907bc73d5f1497bf4e6686d7
#
_entry.id   09102d91907bc73d5f1497bf4e6686d7
#
_cell.length_a   1.000
_cell.length_b   1.000
_cell.length_c   1.000
_cell.angle_alpha   90.00
_cell.angle_beta   90.00
_cell.angle_gamma   90.00
#
_symmetry.space_group_name_H-M   'P 1'
#
loop_
_entity.id
_entity.type
_entity.pdbx_description
1 polymer ?
#
loop_
_entity_poly.entity_id
_entity_poly.type
_entity_poly.pdbx_seq_one_letter_code
_entity_poly.pdbx_strand_id
1 'polypeptide(L)'
;MDAGYGRCWFRQPDYSAELSRTILHFHEERYDVGAFVIMASHCHLLMRPLDSCELEDEVGSIKSITSRYINTREKTDGNLWQQESYDRIVRDEEHLHRVVQYIGANPRRANVARDQWHRWIDPEWKAAGWDFVDDE
;
A
#
# COMPACT_ATOMS: atom_id res chain seq x y z
N MET A 1 -1.85 2.37 6.59
CA MET A 1 -1.82 3.69 5.94
C MET A 1 -2.77 3.70 4.77
N ASP A 2 -3.60 4.71 4.72
CA ASP A 2 -4.44 4.99 3.56
C ASP A 2 -3.95 6.31 2.96
N ALA A 3 -3.50 6.30 1.72
CA ALA A 3 -2.97 7.49 1.07
C ALA A 3 -3.53 7.63 -0.34
N GLY A 4 -3.80 8.86 -0.73
CA GLY A 4 -4.36 9.18 -2.03
C GLY A 4 -3.46 10.07 -2.87
N TYR A 5 -3.67 10.01 -4.17
CA TYR A 5 -3.06 10.88 -5.17
C TYR A 5 -4.13 11.74 -5.82
N GLY A 6 -3.77 12.99 -6.16
CA GLY A 6 -4.66 13.88 -6.88
C GLY A 6 -4.92 13.47 -8.32
N ARG A 7 -4.02 12.67 -8.91
CA ARG A 7 -4.16 12.07 -10.24
C ARG A 7 -4.05 10.56 -10.14
N CYS A 8 -4.59 9.86 -11.13
CA CYS A 8 -4.58 8.39 -11.16
C CYS A 8 -3.27 7.83 -11.73
N TRP A 9 -2.14 8.20 -11.09
CA TRP A 9 -0.81 7.77 -11.53
C TRP A 9 -0.65 6.25 -11.56
N PHE A 10 -1.25 5.56 -10.59
CA PHE A 10 -1.11 4.10 -10.47
C PHE A 10 -1.97 3.31 -11.45
N ARG A 11 -2.72 3.98 -12.29
CA ARG A 11 -3.34 3.35 -13.44
C ARG A 11 -2.29 2.85 -14.43
N GLN A 12 -1.11 3.47 -14.45
CA GLN A 12 0.01 3.01 -15.25
C GLN A 12 0.73 1.88 -14.54
N PRO A 13 0.87 0.69 -15.17
CA PRO A 13 1.48 -0.47 -14.54
C PRO A 13 2.91 -0.23 -14.03
N ASP A 14 3.70 0.58 -14.74
CA ASP A 14 5.07 0.89 -14.32
C ASP A 14 5.10 1.62 -12.98
N TYR A 15 4.14 2.49 -12.72
CA TYR A 15 4.09 3.28 -11.50
C TYR A 15 3.55 2.45 -10.33
N SER A 16 2.55 1.61 -10.56
CA SER A 16 2.07 0.71 -9.51
C SER A 16 3.13 -0.33 -9.15
N ALA A 17 3.88 -0.83 -10.13
CA ALA A 17 4.99 -1.75 -9.89
C ALA A 17 6.10 -1.09 -9.08
N GLU A 18 6.41 0.18 -9.35
CA GLU A 18 7.42 0.92 -8.58
C GLU A 18 6.97 1.15 -7.14
N LEU A 19 5.70 1.47 -6.92
CA LEU A 19 5.18 1.62 -5.55
C LEU A 19 5.26 0.28 -4.81
N SER A 20 4.85 -0.81 -5.43
CA SER A 20 4.94 -2.15 -4.85
C SER A 20 6.38 -2.50 -4.49
N ARG A 21 7.32 -2.27 -5.41
CA ARG A 21 8.75 -2.54 -5.19
C ARG A 21 9.30 -1.69 -4.06
N THR A 22 8.93 -0.43 -3.98
CA THR A 22 9.38 0.48 -2.92
C THR A 22 8.87 0.03 -1.55
N ILE A 23 7.58 -0.34 -1.46
CA ILE A 23 6.99 -0.85 -0.22
C ILE A 23 7.76 -2.09 0.25
N LEU A 24 8.02 -3.03 -0.64
CA LEU A 24 8.64 -4.31 -0.29
C LEU A 24 10.16 -4.23 -0.13
N HIS A 25 10.80 -3.16 -0.60
CA HIS A 25 12.24 -3.00 -0.51
C HIS A 25 12.77 -3.06 0.93
N PHE A 26 12.07 -2.43 1.85
CA PHE A 26 12.47 -2.40 3.26
C PHE A 26 11.68 -3.39 4.14
N HIS A 27 10.91 -4.29 3.51
CA HIS A 27 10.19 -5.34 4.24
C HIS A 27 11.19 -6.23 4.99
N GLU A 28 10.90 -6.48 6.26
CA GLU A 28 11.75 -7.22 7.21
C GLU A 28 13.04 -6.48 7.60
N GLU A 29 13.31 -5.32 7.05
CA GLU A 29 14.50 -4.52 7.34
C GLU A 29 14.16 -3.31 8.21
N ARG A 30 13.16 -2.53 7.82
CA ARG A 30 12.69 -1.35 8.56
C ARG A 30 11.28 -1.51 9.10
N TYR A 31 10.51 -2.35 8.46
CA TYR A 31 9.12 -2.65 8.83
C TYR A 31 8.73 -4.00 8.27
N ASP A 32 7.70 -4.59 8.87
CA ASP A 32 7.04 -5.76 8.31
C ASP A 32 5.81 -5.30 7.54
N VAL A 33 5.66 -5.79 6.33
CA VAL A 33 4.46 -5.57 5.50
C VAL A 33 3.57 -6.80 5.62
N GLY A 34 2.32 -6.60 6.05
CA GLY A 34 1.35 -7.68 6.09
C GLY A 34 0.58 -7.81 4.80
N ALA A 35 0.02 -6.70 4.34
CA ALA A 35 -0.79 -6.68 3.11
C ALA A 35 -0.88 -5.26 2.59
N PHE A 36 -1.16 -5.13 1.28
CA PHE A 36 -1.53 -3.85 0.69
C PHE A 36 -2.36 -4.04 -0.56
N VAL A 37 -3.04 -2.98 -0.96
CA VAL A 37 -3.69 -2.87 -2.26
C VAL A 37 -3.37 -1.50 -2.85
N ILE A 38 -2.97 -1.49 -4.11
CA ILE A 38 -2.70 -0.28 -4.89
C ILE A 38 -3.79 -0.17 -5.95
N MET A 39 -4.53 0.94 -5.90
CA MET A 39 -5.54 1.29 -6.89
C MET A 39 -5.07 2.54 -7.65
N ALA A 40 -5.81 2.97 -8.65
CA ALA A 40 -5.39 4.05 -9.54
C ALA A 40 -4.91 5.31 -8.80
N SER A 41 -5.59 5.68 -7.72
CA SER A 41 -5.28 6.91 -6.96
C SER A 41 -5.12 6.69 -5.46
N HIS A 42 -5.14 5.44 -4.99
CA HIS A 42 -5.11 5.13 -3.57
C HIS A 42 -4.22 3.92 -3.29
N CYS A 43 -3.66 3.90 -2.09
CA CYS A 43 -2.97 2.72 -1.56
C CYS A 43 -3.39 2.52 -0.10
N HIS A 44 -3.80 1.30 0.21
CA HIS A 44 -4.05 0.88 1.59
C HIS A 44 -2.96 -0.09 1.99
N LEU A 45 -2.25 0.22 3.06
CA LEU A 45 -1.05 -0.51 3.48
C LEU A 45 -1.15 -0.87 4.96
N LEU A 46 -0.98 -2.16 5.25
CA LEU A 46 -0.85 -2.69 6.60
C LEU A 46 0.62 -2.99 6.86
N MET A 47 1.23 -2.27 7.80
CA MET A 47 2.65 -2.41 8.10
C MET A 47 2.91 -2.19 9.59
N ARG A 48 4.02 -2.75 10.06
CA ARG A 48 4.50 -2.58 11.43
C ARG A 48 5.96 -2.12 11.40
N PRO A 49 6.26 -0.89 11.87
CA PRO A 49 7.65 -0.45 11.97
C PRO A 49 8.44 -1.34 12.93
N LEU A 50 9.71 -1.58 12.63
CA LEU A 50 10.62 -2.39 13.43
C LEU A 50 11.57 -1.51 14.22
N ASP A 51 11.92 -1.97 15.43
CA ASP A 51 12.93 -1.37 16.31
C ASP A 51 12.80 0.15 16.45
N SER A 52 13.80 0.90 16.01
CA SER A 52 13.84 2.37 16.13
C SER A 52 13.21 3.10 14.97
N CYS A 53 12.51 2.38 14.07
CA CYS A 53 11.86 2.99 12.91
C CYS A 53 10.50 3.57 13.30
N GLU A 54 10.18 4.75 12.76
CA GLU A 54 8.91 5.43 13.00
C GLU A 54 8.03 5.31 11.77
N LEU A 55 6.72 5.06 11.99
CA LEU A 55 5.76 4.90 10.90
C LEU A 55 5.77 6.10 9.94
N GLU A 56 5.76 7.32 10.48
CA GLU A 56 5.74 8.54 9.68
C GLU A 56 6.97 8.64 8.78
N ASP A 57 8.15 8.29 9.30
CA ASP A 57 9.40 8.34 8.53
C ASP A 57 9.39 7.31 7.40
N GLU A 58 8.90 6.11 7.68
CA GLU A 58 8.86 5.05 6.68
C GLU A 58 7.84 5.33 5.59
N VAL A 59 6.66 5.82 5.95
CA VAL A 59 5.64 6.25 4.99
C VAL A 59 6.14 7.43 4.16
N GLY A 60 6.81 8.39 4.81
CA GLY A 60 7.41 9.53 4.14
C GLY A 60 8.46 9.11 3.12
N SER A 61 9.29 8.13 3.44
CA SER A 61 10.29 7.57 2.51
C SER A 61 9.63 6.94 1.29
N ILE A 62 8.59 6.12 1.50
CA ILE A 62 7.85 5.48 0.41
C ILE A 62 7.27 6.55 -0.53
N LYS A 63 6.64 7.56 0.03
CA LYS A 63 6.04 8.66 -0.74
C LYS A 63 7.09 9.45 -1.52
N SER A 64 8.21 9.77 -0.88
CA SER A 64 9.29 10.54 -1.47
C SER A 64 9.94 9.80 -2.64
N ILE A 65 10.27 8.53 -2.45
CA ILE A 65 10.91 7.70 -3.48
C ILE A 65 9.97 7.57 -4.69
N THR A 66 8.70 7.28 -4.44
CA THR A 66 7.70 7.11 -5.49
C THR A 66 7.45 8.40 -6.27
N SER A 67 7.32 9.53 -5.56
CA SER A 67 7.15 10.84 -6.19
C SER A 67 8.35 11.21 -7.07
N ARG A 68 9.57 10.94 -6.59
CA ARG A 68 10.78 11.21 -7.35
C ARG A 68 10.84 10.39 -8.64
N TYR A 69 10.47 9.11 -8.54
CA TYR A 69 10.45 8.22 -9.70
C TYR A 69 9.46 8.73 -10.76
N ILE A 70 8.24 9.05 -10.36
CA ILE A 70 7.20 9.53 -11.28
C ILE A 70 7.58 10.91 -11.86
N ASN A 71 8.05 11.84 -11.02
CA ASN A 71 8.45 13.17 -11.44
C ASN A 71 9.56 13.12 -12.50
N THR A 72 10.54 12.23 -12.31
CA THR A 72 11.63 12.08 -13.29
C THR A 72 11.11 11.64 -14.65
N ARG A 73 10.16 10.70 -14.67
CA ARG A 73 9.60 10.18 -15.92
C ARG A 73 8.63 11.13 -16.58
N GLU A 74 7.83 11.83 -15.79
CA GLU A 74 6.81 12.77 -16.28
C GLU A 74 7.36 14.18 -16.49
N LYS A 75 8.61 14.43 -16.09
CA LYS A 75 9.24 15.76 -16.13
C LYS A 75 8.44 16.80 -15.34
N THR A 76 8.01 16.41 -14.15
CA THR A 76 7.27 17.24 -13.20
C THR A 76 8.08 17.40 -11.93
N ASP A 77 7.57 18.15 -10.96
CA ASP A 77 8.20 18.32 -9.65
C ASP A 77 7.14 18.37 -8.54
N GLY A 78 7.62 18.34 -7.31
CA GLY A 78 6.77 18.44 -6.13
C GLY A 78 6.27 17.10 -5.60
N ASN A 79 5.51 17.19 -4.52
CA ASN A 79 4.91 16.01 -3.91
C ASN A 79 3.63 15.63 -4.65
N LEU A 80 3.57 14.40 -5.13
CA LEU A 80 2.42 13.90 -5.88
C LEU A 80 1.35 13.28 -4.98
N TRP A 81 1.67 13.00 -3.72
CA TRP A 81 0.73 12.44 -2.76
C TRP A 81 -0.11 13.52 -2.11
N GLN A 82 -1.38 13.20 -1.84
CA GLN A 82 -2.20 14.04 -0.97
C GLN A 82 -1.58 14.06 0.42
N GLN A 83 -1.70 15.19 1.11
CA GLN A 83 -1.05 15.38 2.41
C GLN A 83 -1.62 14.50 3.52
N GLU A 84 -2.89 14.10 3.40
CA GLU A 84 -3.56 13.35 4.43
C GLU A 84 -3.34 11.84 4.26
N SER A 85 -2.88 11.21 5.33
CA SER A 85 -2.87 9.77 5.49
C SER A 85 -3.71 9.42 6.71
N TYR A 86 -4.52 8.38 6.60
CA TYR A 86 -5.33 7.90 7.71
C TYR A 86 -4.65 6.67 8.30
N ASP A 87 -4.06 6.84 9.48
CA ASP A 87 -3.37 5.77 10.15
C ASP A 87 -4.24 5.23 11.30
N ARG A 88 -4.37 3.90 11.33
CA ARG A 88 -5.12 3.22 12.38
C ARG A 88 -4.23 2.15 13.02
N ILE A 89 -4.32 2.04 14.34
CA ILE A 89 -3.62 1.01 15.09
C ILE A 89 -4.48 -0.24 15.11
N VAL A 90 -3.89 -1.37 14.69
CA VAL A 90 -4.53 -2.69 14.81
C VAL A 90 -4.38 -3.16 16.25
N ARG A 91 -5.49 -3.53 16.89
CA ARG A 91 -5.54 -3.78 18.34
C ARG A 91 -5.43 -5.25 18.72
N ASP A 92 -5.92 -6.15 17.89
CA ASP A 92 -5.93 -7.58 18.17
C ASP A 92 -6.01 -8.38 16.88
N GLU A 93 -5.98 -9.70 17.01
CA GLU A 93 -5.98 -10.63 15.88
C GLU A 93 -7.29 -10.55 15.06
N GLU A 94 -8.41 -10.43 15.73
CA GLU A 94 -9.71 -10.28 15.05
C GLU A 94 -9.75 -8.99 14.24
N HIS A 95 -9.28 -7.89 14.81
CA HIS A 95 -9.17 -6.61 14.12
C HIS A 95 -8.22 -6.72 12.93
N LEU A 96 -7.09 -7.39 13.11
CA LEU A 96 -6.12 -7.64 12.04
C LEU A 96 -6.78 -8.36 10.86
N HIS A 97 -7.55 -9.41 11.15
CA HIS A 97 -8.26 -10.16 10.10
C HIS A 97 -9.22 -9.25 9.32
N ARG A 98 -10.00 -8.41 10.03
CA ARG A 98 -10.91 -7.47 9.39
C ARG A 98 -10.17 -6.46 8.50
N VAL A 99 -9.02 -5.97 8.94
CA VAL A 99 -8.22 -5.04 8.16
C VAL A 99 -7.69 -5.69 6.89
N VAL A 100 -7.19 -6.93 6.99
CA VAL A 100 -6.72 -7.68 5.82
C VAL A 100 -7.85 -7.86 4.80
N GLN A 101 -9.05 -8.26 5.25
CA GLN A 101 -10.18 -8.45 4.36
C GLN A 101 -10.69 -7.12 3.78
N TYR A 102 -10.65 -6.05 4.55
CA TYR A 102 -10.96 -4.70 4.07
C TYR A 102 -10.04 -4.29 2.92
N ILE A 103 -8.73 -4.50 3.08
CA ILE A 103 -7.74 -4.21 2.05
C ILE A 103 -8.03 -5.02 0.78
N GLY A 104 -8.24 -6.32 0.92
CA GLY A 104 -8.48 -7.19 -0.22
C GLY A 104 -9.78 -6.90 -0.96
N ALA A 105 -10.82 -6.48 -0.25
CA ALA A 105 -12.13 -6.20 -0.82
C ALA A 105 -12.26 -4.79 -1.42
N ASN A 106 -11.28 -3.92 -1.18
CA ASN A 106 -11.36 -2.51 -1.56
C ASN A 106 -11.62 -2.29 -3.06
N PRO A 107 -10.89 -2.96 -3.98
CA PRO A 107 -11.14 -2.77 -5.41
C PRO A 107 -12.57 -3.15 -5.82
N ARG A 108 -13.11 -4.23 -5.25
CA ARG A 108 -14.46 -4.67 -5.58
C ARG A 108 -15.51 -3.68 -5.07
N ARG A 109 -15.34 -3.18 -3.85
CA ARG A 109 -16.26 -2.16 -3.29
C ARG A 109 -16.22 -0.86 -4.06
N ALA A 110 -15.06 -0.49 -4.60
CA ALA A 110 -14.91 0.70 -5.45
C ALA A 110 -15.31 0.42 -6.91
N ASN A 111 -15.72 -0.79 -7.24
CA ASN A 111 -16.10 -1.22 -8.58
C ASN A 111 -14.97 -0.99 -9.60
N VAL A 112 -13.75 -1.34 -9.21
CA VAL A 112 -12.54 -1.17 -10.02
C VAL A 112 -12.25 -2.45 -10.79
N ALA A 113 -11.97 -2.33 -12.09
CA ALA A 113 -11.63 -3.48 -12.94
C ALA A 113 -10.33 -4.15 -12.49
N ARG A 114 -10.20 -5.46 -12.68
CA ARG A 114 -9.08 -6.28 -12.20
C ARG A 114 -7.71 -5.77 -12.68
N ASP A 115 -7.61 -5.26 -13.88
CA ASP A 115 -6.37 -4.73 -14.43
C ASP A 115 -6.00 -3.32 -13.93
N GLN A 116 -6.84 -2.73 -13.08
CA GLN A 116 -6.66 -1.39 -12.55
C GLN A 116 -6.19 -1.38 -11.08
N TRP A 117 -5.88 -2.54 -10.52
CA TRP A 117 -5.43 -2.65 -9.13
C TRP A 117 -4.45 -3.79 -8.95
N HIS A 118 -3.64 -3.69 -7.88
CA HIS A 118 -2.65 -4.70 -7.49
C HIS A 118 -2.70 -4.86 -5.97
N ARG A 119 -2.79 -6.10 -5.49
CA ARG A 119 -2.73 -6.39 -4.05
C ARG A 119 -1.69 -7.46 -3.74
N TRP A 120 -1.21 -7.42 -2.51
CA TRP A 120 -0.19 -8.33 -2.02
C TRP A 120 -0.47 -8.68 -0.57
N ILE A 121 -0.18 -9.89 -0.19
CA ILE A 121 -0.18 -10.36 1.20
C ILE A 121 1.10 -11.13 1.45
N ASP A 122 1.62 -11.01 2.69
CA ASP A 122 2.84 -11.72 3.09
C ASP A 122 2.68 -13.22 2.83
N PRO A 123 3.61 -13.85 2.09
CA PRO A 123 3.54 -15.28 1.80
C PRO A 123 3.49 -16.16 3.04
N GLU A 124 4.13 -15.76 4.13
CA GLU A 124 4.07 -16.50 5.40
C GLU A 124 2.67 -16.43 6.02
N TRP A 125 2.00 -15.28 5.90
CA TRP A 125 0.63 -15.12 6.35
C TRP A 125 -0.33 -15.96 5.51
N LYS A 126 -0.12 -15.97 4.22
CA LYS A 126 -0.93 -16.78 3.30
C LYS A 126 -0.78 -18.27 3.62
N ALA A 127 0.44 -18.75 3.86
CA ALA A 127 0.71 -20.11 4.25
C ALA A 127 0.07 -20.49 5.58
N ALA A 128 -0.09 -19.51 6.49
CA ALA A 128 -0.73 -19.71 7.78
C ALA A 128 -2.27 -19.60 7.72
N GLY A 129 -2.85 -19.41 6.54
CA GLY A 129 -4.30 -19.30 6.37
C GLY A 129 -4.84 -17.87 6.39
N TRP A 130 -3.99 -16.86 6.40
CA TRP A 130 -4.34 -15.45 6.46
C TRP A 130 -4.38 -14.83 5.06
N ASP A 131 -5.15 -15.39 4.17
CA ASP A 131 -5.27 -14.87 2.80
C ASP A 131 -6.53 -14.01 2.65
N PHE A 132 -6.56 -13.24 1.56
CA PHE A 132 -7.76 -12.53 1.17
C PHE A 132 -8.86 -13.53 0.80
N VAL A 133 -10.07 -13.22 1.22
CA VAL A 133 -11.24 -14.01 0.84
C VAL A 133 -12.05 -13.21 -0.18
N ASP A 134 -12.19 -13.75 -1.38
CA ASP A 134 -13.01 -13.14 -2.41
C ASP A 134 -14.35 -13.87 -2.47
N ASP A 135 -15.42 -13.14 -2.17
CA ASP A 135 -16.77 -13.63 -2.37
C ASP A 135 -17.12 -13.47 -3.85
N GLU A 136 -17.61 -14.52 -4.43
CA GLU A 136 -18.06 -14.48 -5.82
C GLU A 136 -19.40 -13.77 -5.98
#